data_6be41f92136405a8441bdd7ac6f3c9e8
#
_entry.id   6be41f92136405a8441bdd7ac6f3c9e8
#
_cell.length_a   1.000
_cell.length_b   1.000
_cell.length_c   1.000
_cell.angle_alpha   90.00
_cell.angle_beta   90.00
_cell.angle_gamma   90.00
#
_symmetry.space_group_name_H-M   'P 1'
#
loop_
_entity.id
_entity.type
_entity.pdbx_description
1 polymer ?
#
loop_
_entity_poly.entity_id
_entity_poly.type
_entity_poly.pdbx_seq_one_letter_code
_entity_poly.pdbx_strand_id
1 'polypeptide(L)'
;MLVKMAIRNVFRHKRRTFLTVITMAVGLMFYIFFDSLFVGIDRMVVEGLVKYSDSSLVVVSKEYYENQKAYPLKKSIRDEEKIKRLAEGFPDIEGVAPRTQFLGELVYYGKSKYIVGTVISPERDEKVFEIKSSLKEGGFFSESGEDEALIGIDLARELGVQVGETITIMAQTKYETHNALDFVVKGLISTTVPSINEASLFLTYRGAEKLLDLEGSVTSLHIKVRWPKGESIPSYTKRVETIARSLQEKLPEYKVSSFMDIYGDFLLLMQQKKATTYIITFLILLIAAVGIVNTILMSVYERIKEIGVLMAMGFKPKEIRRLFLLEGIVIGIIGGLAGMVLGLVVDVWVIYSGINFAEMYSGMRASDIGMPIWGTLYGEWNIVAFLLSFGFGVLVSFVSTYFPARYASRLQVTECLRFV
;
A
#
# COMPACT_ATOMS: atom_id res chain seq x y z
N MET A 1 -46.22 -6.84 -15.02
CA MET A 1 -47.10 -6.56 -13.86
C MET A 1 -46.35 -6.73 -12.54
N LEU A 2 -45.74 -7.88 -12.26
CA LEU A 2 -45.03 -8.16 -10.99
C LEU A 2 -43.90 -7.18 -10.65
N VAL A 3 -43.04 -6.78 -11.64
CA VAL A 3 -41.96 -5.79 -11.42
C VAL A 3 -42.48 -4.44 -10.95
N LYS A 4 -43.58 -3.94 -11.59
CA LYS A 4 -44.20 -2.67 -11.20
C LYS A 4 -44.81 -2.74 -9.79
N MET A 5 -45.36 -3.90 -9.41
CA MET A 5 -45.84 -4.15 -8.07
C MET A 5 -44.70 -4.19 -7.06
N ALA A 6 -43.59 -4.89 -7.35
CA ALA A 6 -42.44 -4.96 -6.49
C ALA A 6 -41.83 -3.57 -6.21
N ILE A 7 -41.62 -2.76 -7.22
CA ILE A 7 -41.13 -1.39 -7.05
C ILE A 7 -42.10 -0.56 -6.17
N ARG A 8 -43.42 -0.61 -6.46
CA ARG A 8 -44.40 0.13 -5.68
C ARG A 8 -44.45 -0.31 -4.21
N ASN A 9 -44.26 -1.59 -3.93
CA ASN A 9 -44.24 -2.14 -2.58
C ASN A 9 -43.00 -1.67 -1.80
N VAL A 10 -41.83 -1.66 -2.42
CA VAL A 10 -40.59 -1.15 -1.80
C VAL A 10 -40.77 0.31 -1.35
N PHE A 11 -41.36 1.17 -2.19
CA PHE A 11 -41.57 2.58 -1.86
C PHE A 11 -42.79 2.83 -0.93
N ARG A 12 -43.72 1.87 -0.77
CA ARG A 12 -44.85 1.97 0.16
C ARG A 12 -44.39 1.90 1.62
N HIS A 13 -43.39 1.07 1.93
CA HIS A 13 -42.89 0.85 3.29
C HIS A 13 -41.58 1.62 3.54
N LYS A 14 -41.60 2.95 3.37
CA LYS A 14 -40.42 3.84 3.36
C LYS A 14 -39.46 3.64 4.53
N ARG A 15 -39.96 3.60 5.79
CA ARG A 15 -39.11 3.47 6.99
C ARG A 15 -38.27 2.19 6.96
N ARG A 16 -38.89 1.07 6.62
CA ARG A 16 -38.23 -0.23 6.56
C ARG A 16 -37.26 -0.32 5.42
N THR A 17 -37.65 0.07 4.21
CA THR A 17 -36.75 0.11 3.05
C THR A 17 -35.54 0.98 3.33
N PHE A 18 -35.75 2.14 3.96
CA PHE A 18 -34.66 3.02 4.36
C PHE A 18 -33.67 2.34 5.33
N LEU A 19 -34.18 1.67 6.39
CA LEU A 19 -33.33 0.96 7.35
C LEU A 19 -32.54 -0.16 6.67
N THR A 20 -33.17 -0.94 5.79
CA THR A 20 -32.48 -2.01 5.05
C THR A 20 -31.41 -1.44 4.12
N VAL A 21 -31.76 -0.38 3.38
CA VAL A 21 -30.84 0.29 2.46
C VAL A 21 -29.65 0.90 3.20
N ILE A 22 -29.86 1.57 4.33
CA ILE A 22 -28.78 2.20 5.09
C ILE A 22 -27.86 1.16 5.74
N THR A 23 -28.41 0.09 6.31
CA THR A 23 -27.60 -1.01 6.87
C THR A 23 -26.69 -1.63 5.80
N MET A 24 -27.28 -1.88 4.62
CA MET A 24 -26.54 -2.41 3.48
C MET A 24 -25.50 -1.43 2.98
N ALA A 25 -25.88 -0.16 2.82
CA ALA A 25 -24.99 0.89 2.32
C ALA A 25 -23.76 1.11 3.23
N VAL A 26 -23.98 1.11 4.56
CA VAL A 26 -22.89 1.24 5.54
C VAL A 26 -21.94 0.03 5.48
N GLY A 27 -22.49 -1.19 5.41
CA GLY A 27 -21.65 -2.40 5.31
C GLY A 27 -20.80 -2.43 4.03
N LEU A 28 -21.38 -2.06 2.90
CA LEU A 28 -20.69 -1.99 1.62
C LEU A 28 -19.68 -0.83 1.55
N MET A 29 -20.00 0.30 2.18
CA MET A 29 -19.08 1.43 2.36
C MET A 29 -17.82 0.99 3.12
N PHE A 30 -17.95 0.28 4.23
CA PHE A 30 -16.80 -0.24 4.98
C PHE A 30 -15.95 -1.20 4.14
N TYR A 31 -16.58 -2.05 3.33
CA TYR A 31 -15.85 -2.92 2.42
C TYR A 31 -15.00 -2.11 1.45
N ILE A 32 -15.59 -1.11 0.76
CA ILE A 32 -14.88 -0.25 -0.19
C ILE A 32 -13.74 0.49 0.50
N PHE A 33 -14.00 1.08 1.67
CA PHE A 33 -13.01 1.80 2.47
C PHE A 33 -11.78 0.95 2.83
N PHE A 34 -12.00 -0.25 3.37
CA PHE A 34 -10.88 -1.13 3.74
C PHE A 34 -10.13 -1.66 2.52
N ASP A 35 -10.83 -1.98 1.43
CA ASP A 35 -10.17 -2.39 0.18
C ASP A 35 -9.26 -1.29 -0.35
N SER A 36 -9.74 -0.05 -0.40
CA SER A 36 -8.97 1.12 -0.81
C SER A 36 -7.72 1.34 0.05
N LEU A 37 -7.84 1.21 1.37
CA LEU A 37 -6.70 1.30 2.29
C LEU A 37 -5.67 0.20 2.04
N PHE A 38 -6.09 -1.04 1.84
CA PHE A 38 -5.17 -2.16 1.60
C PHE A 38 -4.42 -2.01 0.28
N VAL A 39 -5.11 -1.56 -0.78
CA VAL A 39 -4.45 -1.26 -2.06
C VAL A 39 -3.48 -0.07 -1.90
N GLY A 40 -3.86 0.93 -1.10
CA GLY A 40 -3.00 2.07 -0.75
C GLY A 40 -1.73 1.66 0.00
N ILE A 41 -1.82 0.71 0.94
CA ILE A 41 -0.66 0.15 1.65
C ILE A 41 0.30 -0.51 0.66
N ASP A 42 -0.20 -1.37 -0.23
CA ASP A 42 0.61 -2.03 -1.24
C ASP A 42 1.36 -1.00 -2.10
N ARG A 43 0.66 0.06 -2.53
CA ARG A 43 1.26 1.14 -3.32
C ARG A 43 2.33 1.89 -2.55
N MET A 44 2.04 2.29 -1.32
CA MET A 44 2.97 3.02 -0.47
C MET A 44 4.25 2.24 -0.19
N VAL A 45 4.14 0.90 0.00
CA VAL A 45 5.30 0.01 0.15
C VAL A 45 6.17 0.04 -1.11
N VAL A 46 5.59 -0.22 -2.29
CA VAL A 46 6.36 -0.25 -3.55
C VAL A 46 6.93 1.11 -3.88
N GLU A 47 6.16 2.19 -3.71
CA GLU A 47 6.67 3.55 -3.90
C GLU A 47 7.80 3.87 -2.93
N GLY A 48 7.70 3.44 -1.68
CA GLY A 48 8.76 3.63 -0.69
C GLY A 48 10.07 2.96 -1.11
N LEU A 49 10.02 1.72 -1.59
CA LEU A 49 11.19 1.01 -2.09
C LEU A 49 11.82 1.72 -3.29
N VAL A 50 11.00 2.16 -4.25
CA VAL A 50 11.46 2.84 -5.46
C VAL A 50 12.00 4.25 -5.17
N LYS A 51 11.36 5.00 -4.26
CA LYS A 51 11.72 6.40 -3.97
C LYS A 51 12.88 6.57 -3.00
N TYR A 52 13.11 5.61 -2.12
CA TYR A 52 14.04 5.80 -1.00
C TYR A 52 15.13 4.74 -0.93
N SER A 53 14.89 3.49 -1.36
CA SER A 53 15.83 2.38 -1.22
C SER A 53 16.68 2.15 -2.48
N ASP A 54 16.17 1.35 -3.44
CA ASP A 54 16.97 0.89 -4.58
C ASP A 54 16.49 1.41 -5.95
N SER A 55 15.47 2.27 -5.97
CA SER A 55 14.86 2.78 -7.20
C SER A 55 14.20 1.67 -8.05
N SER A 56 13.94 1.92 -9.33
CA SER A 56 13.25 0.98 -10.23
C SER A 56 14.14 -0.17 -10.66
N LEU A 57 15.41 0.15 -10.96
CA LEU A 57 16.44 -0.79 -11.42
C LEU A 57 17.76 -0.49 -10.74
N VAL A 58 18.52 -1.53 -10.49
CA VAL A 58 19.89 -1.46 -9.97
C VAL A 58 20.83 -2.22 -10.88
N VAL A 59 21.96 -1.62 -11.17
CA VAL A 59 23.06 -2.25 -11.91
C VAL A 59 24.24 -2.39 -10.96
N VAL A 60 24.75 -3.60 -10.82
CA VAL A 60 25.92 -3.94 -9.99
C VAL A 60 26.86 -4.87 -10.75
N SER A 61 28.11 -5.01 -10.30
CA SER A 61 28.98 -6.08 -10.81
C SER A 61 28.42 -7.45 -10.40
N LYS A 62 28.63 -8.50 -11.21
CA LYS A 62 28.19 -9.86 -10.88
C LYS A 62 28.75 -10.35 -9.55
N GLU A 63 30.00 -10.01 -9.29
CA GLU A 63 30.67 -10.39 -8.05
C GLU A 63 30.08 -9.65 -6.82
N TYR A 64 29.62 -8.42 -6.99
CA TYR A 64 28.89 -7.70 -5.93
C TYR A 64 27.54 -8.38 -5.65
N TYR A 65 26.81 -8.74 -6.70
CA TYR A 65 25.49 -9.37 -6.58
C TYR A 65 25.53 -10.67 -5.77
N GLU A 66 26.55 -11.52 -5.97
CA GLU A 66 26.72 -12.77 -5.22
C GLU A 66 26.92 -12.55 -3.71
N ASN A 67 27.48 -11.41 -3.32
CA ASN A 67 27.84 -11.07 -1.94
C ASN A 67 27.13 -9.80 -1.43
N GLN A 68 26.04 -9.35 -2.08
CA GLN A 68 25.39 -8.06 -1.83
C GLN A 68 24.99 -7.81 -0.37
N LYS A 69 24.66 -8.86 0.39
CA LYS A 69 24.28 -8.76 1.81
C LYS A 69 25.41 -8.27 2.73
N ALA A 70 26.65 -8.40 2.28
CA ALA A 70 27.84 -7.95 3.01
C ALA A 70 28.31 -6.54 2.56
N TYR A 71 27.66 -5.94 1.55
CA TYR A 71 28.03 -4.64 0.96
C TYR A 71 29.53 -4.52 0.63
N PRO A 72 30.11 -5.41 -0.21
CA PRO A 72 31.55 -5.48 -0.44
C PRO A 72 32.05 -4.29 -1.24
N LEU A 73 32.81 -3.38 -0.64
CA LEU A 73 33.32 -2.15 -1.26
C LEU A 73 34.34 -2.42 -2.39
N LYS A 74 35.03 -3.57 -2.37
CA LYS A 74 36.00 -3.96 -3.42
C LYS A 74 35.37 -4.25 -4.78
N LYS A 75 34.08 -4.54 -4.82
CA LYS A 75 33.36 -4.99 -6.03
C LYS A 75 32.66 -3.86 -6.75
N SER A 76 33.46 -2.87 -7.18
CA SER A 76 32.96 -1.64 -7.81
C SER A 76 32.63 -1.80 -9.30
N ILE A 77 31.89 -0.86 -9.82
CA ILE A 77 31.59 -0.68 -11.24
C ILE A 77 32.76 0.03 -11.89
N ARG A 78 33.24 -0.49 -13.06
CA ARG A 78 34.39 0.09 -13.77
C ARG A 78 34.00 1.16 -14.80
N ASP A 79 32.86 0.99 -15.47
CA ASP A 79 32.43 1.80 -16.61
C ASP A 79 31.08 2.52 -16.32
N GLU A 80 31.06 3.34 -15.27
CA GLU A 80 29.85 4.06 -14.85
C GLU A 80 29.20 4.88 -15.97
N GLU A 81 29.97 5.65 -16.71
CA GLU A 81 29.50 6.52 -17.81
C GLU A 81 28.93 5.72 -19.00
N LYS A 82 29.46 4.54 -19.28
CA LYS A 82 28.92 3.64 -20.31
C LYS A 82 27.52 3.16 -19.91
N ILE A 83 27.36 2.71 -18.67
CA ILE A 83 26.06 2.23 -18.15
C ILE A 83 25.05 3.36 -18.17
N LYS A 84 25.43 4.55 -17.70
CA LYS A 84 24.57 5.73 -17.69
C LYS A 84 24.08 6.10 -19.10
N ARG A 85 24.96 6.19 -20.08
CA ARG A 85 24.58 6.50 -21.48
C ARG A 85 23.63 5.45 -22.07
N LEU A 86 23.87 4.18 -21.79
CA LEU A 86 22.98 3.10 -22.24
C LEU A 86 21.59 3.19 -21.59
N ALA A 87 21.54 3.52 -20.30
CA ALA A 87 20.29 3.71 -19.59
C ALA A 87 19.53 4.93 -20.10
N GLU A 88 20.18 6.10 -20.21
CA GLU A 88 19.58 7.34 -20.71
C GLU A 88 19.07 7.24 -22.17
N GLY A 89 19.48 6.21 -22.91
CA GLY A 89 18.92 5.89 -24.24
C GLY A 89 17.48 5.37 -24.24
N PHE A 90 16.91 5.05 -23.08
CA PHE A 90 15.50 4.63 -22.96
C PHE A 90 14.61 5.83 -22.60
N PRO A 91 13.53 6.08 -23.33
CA PRO A 91 12.70 7.27 -23.15
C PRO A 91 11.94 7.30 -21.79
N ASP A 92 11.78 6.15 -21.16
CA ASP A 92 11.11 6.01 -19.87
C ASP A 92 12.04 6.21 -18.67
N ILE A 93 13.34 6.41 -18.87
CA ILE A 93 14.29 6.63 -17.78
C ILE A 93 14.36 8.13 -17.44
N GLU A 94 14.14 8.46 -16.16
CA GLU A 94 14.16 9.82 -15.64
C GLU A 94 15.53 10.24 -15.10
N GLY A 95 16.31 9.27 -14.59
CA GLY A 95 17.61 9.56 -14.01
C GLY A 95 18.42 8.32 -13.66
N VAL A 96 19.72 8.54 -13.49
CA VAL A 96 20.70 7.54 -13.06
C VAL A 96 21.57 8.15 -11.96
N ALA A 97 21.67 7.49 -10.81
CA ALA A 97 22.46 7.93 -9.68
C ALA A 97 23.37 6.81 -9.15
N PRO A 98 24.64 7.11 -8.84
CA PRO A 98 25.55 6.18 -8.17
C PRO A 98 25.23 6.15 -6.68
N ARG A 99 25.30 4.97 -6.08
CA ARG A 99 25.32 4.78 -4.64
C ARG A 99 26.36 3.73 -4.25
N THR A 100 26.90 3.89 -3.06
CA THR A 100 27.75 2.89 -2.41
C THR A 100 27.23 2.68 -1.01
N GLN A 101 26.84 1.45 -0.70
CA GLN A 101 26.36 1.08 0.64
C GLN A 101 27.45 0.39 1.43
N PHE A 102 27.45 0.60 2.74
CA PHE A 102 28.39 -0.02 3.67
C PHE A 102 27.72 -0.31 5.02
N LEU A 103 28.26 -1.29 5.74
CA LEU A 103 27.89 -1.52 7.12
C LEU A 103 28.82 -0.72 8.02
N GLY A 104 28.26 -0.05 9.00
CA GLY A 104 29.03 0.71 9.99
C GLY A 104 28.37 0.69 11.34
N GLU A 105 29.05 1.28 12.30
CA GLU A 105 28.58 1.53 13.65
C GLU A 105 28.62 3.03 13.91
N LEU A 106 27.48 3.60 14.29
CA LEU A 106 27.37 4.99 14.72
C LEU A 106 27.53 5.03 16.24
N VAL A 107 28.46 5.82 16.71
CA VAL A 107 28.77 5.99 18.13
C VAL A 107 28.48 7.43 18.54
N TYR A 108 27.78 7.59 19.65
CA TYR A 108 27.45 8.90 20.23
C TYR A 108 27.35 8.81 21.76
N TYR A 109 28.23 9.53 22.47
CA TYR A 109 28.30 9.58 23.95
C TYR A 109 28.16 8.20 24.62
N GLY A 110 28.93 7.20 24.17
CA GLY A 110 28.95 5.85 24.73
C GLY A 110 27.77 4.96 24.36
N LYS A 111 26.83 5.45 23.58
CA LYS A 111 25.82 4.63 22.92
C LYS A 111 26.31 4.29 21.50
N SER A 112 26.00 3.09 21.04
CA SER A 112 26.31 2.73 19.64
C SER A 112 25.16 1.96 19.01
N LYS A 113 25.10 2.04 17.67
CA LYS A 113 24.13 1.28 16.87
C LYS A 113 24.70 0.92 15.53
N TYR A 114 24.46 -0.32 15.09
CA TYR A 114 24.80 -0.72 13.72
C TYR A 114 23.88 -0.03 12.73
N ILE A 115 24.49 0.46 11.65
CA ILE A 115 23.80 1.24 10.62
C ILE A 115 24.15 0.72 9.24
N VAL A 116 23.26 1.00 8.28
CA VAL A 116 23.57 0.94 6.86
C VAL A 116 23.87 2.35 6.37
N GLY A 117 25.15 2.61 6.10
CA GLY A 117 25.56 3.87 5.48
C GLY A 117 25.36 3.82 3.96
N THR A 118 24.87 4.91 3.40
CA THR A 118 24.69 5.08 1.96
C THR A 118 25.45 6.32 1.50
N VAL A 119 26.40 6.13 0.62
CA VAL A 119 27.18 7.21 0.00
C VAL A 119 26.47 7.65 -1.27
N ILE A 120 26.21 8.97 -1.40
CA ILE A 120 25.45 9.54 -2.50
C ILE A 120 26.18 10.71 -3.19
N SER A 121 25.83 10.95 -4.44
CA SER A 121 26.12 12.19 -5.15
C SER A 121 24.86 13.08 -5.07
N PRO A 122 24.82 14.12 -4.24
CA PRO A 122 23.59 14.88 -3.96
C PRO A 122 22.81 15.32 -5.21
N GLU A 123 23.51 15.90 -6.20
CA GLU A 123 22.90 16.40 -7.45
C GLU A 123 22.27 15.29 -8.32
N ARG A 124 22.90 14.10 -8.33
CA ARG A 124 22.43 12.94 -9.11
C ARG A 124 21.38 12.16 -8.35
N ASP A 125 21.53 12.06 -7.03
CA ASP A 125 20.59 11.36 -6.16
C ASP A 125 19.21 12.01 -6.19
N GLU A 126 19.11 13.35 -6.21
CA GLU A 126 17.86 14.08 -6.32
C GLU A 126 17.06 13.77 -7.60
N LYS A 127 17.69 13.30 -8.66
CA LYS A 127 17.02 12.89 -9.92
C LYS A 127 16.38 11.52 -9.82
N VAL A 128 16.83 10.70 -8.88
CA VAL A 128 16.41 9.29 -8.74
C VAL A 128 15.62 9.07 -7.47
N PHE A 129 16.05 9.67 -6.36
CA PHE A 129 15.49 9.45 -5.03
C PHE A 129 14.90 10.72 -4.44
N GLU A 130 14.04 10.54 -3.44
CA GLU A 130 13.35 11.62 -2.75
C GLU A 130 13.91 11.88 -1.33
N ILE A 131 15.22 11.60 -1.11
CA ILE A 131 15.87 11.79 0.21
C ILE A 131 15.84 13.26 0.66
N LYS A 132 16.14 14.20 -0.24
CA LYS A 132 16.13 15.64 0.07
C LYS A 132 14.74 16.14 0.49
N SER A 133 13.68 15.68 -0.15
CA SER A 133 12.31 16.06 0.20
C SER A 133 11.81 15.40 1.50
N SER A 134 12.52 14.39 2.00
CA SER A 134 12.22 13.69 3.26
C SER A 134 12.87 14.36 4.48
N LEU A 135 13.58 15.46 4.29
CA LEU A 135 14.19 16.22 5.38
C LEU A 135 13.10 16.80 6.30
N LYS A 136 13.21 16.54 7.60
CA LYS A 136 12.29 17.04 8.63
C LYS A 136 12.91 18.14 9.47
N GLU A 137 14.20 18.02 9.81
CA GLU A 137 14.94 18.95 10.64
C GLU A 137 16.32 19.20 10.03
N GLY A 138 16.86 20.39 10.22
CA GLY A 138 18.16 20.78 9.71
C GLY A 138 18.17 21.14 8.23
N GLY A 139 19.26 20.85 7.54
CA GLY A 139 19.50 21.14 6.13
C GLY A 139 20.02 19.93 5.35
N PHE A 140 19.98 20.04 4.03
CA PHE A 140 20.64 19.09 3.14
C PHE A 140 22.15 19.38 3.07
N PHE A 141 22.92 18.52 2.46
CA PHE A 141 24.39 18.68 2.31
C PHE A 141 24.77 20.03 1.73
N SER A 142 25.85 20.62 2.26
CA SER A 142 26.50 21.78 1.67
C SER A 142 27.27 21.39 0.41
N GLU A 143 27.79 22.37 -0.33
CA GLU A 143 28.57 22.10 -1.56
C GLU A 143 29.83 21.25 -1.30
N SER A 144 30.51 21.40 -0.16
CA SER A 144 31.62 20.51 0.22
C SER A 144 31.12 19.17 0.73
N GLY A 145 30.21 19.16 1.68
CA GLY A 145 29.59 17.98 2.28
C GLY A 145 30.57 16.98 2.91
N GLU A 146 31.82 17.40 3.19
CA GLU A 146 32.91 16.47 3.56
C GLU A 146 32.74 15.89 4.96
N ASP A 147 32.30 16.71 5.90
CA ASP A 147 32.16 16.32 7.32
C ASP A 147 30.70 16.32 7.77
N GLU A 148 29.76 16.16 6.82
CA GLU A 148 28.32 16.22 7.07
C GLU A 148 27.66 14.85 6.90
N ALA A 149 26.70 14.55 7.78
CA ALA A 149 25.88 13.34 7.70
C ALA A 149 24.38 13.68 7.77
N LEU A 150 23.54 12.94 7.04
CA LEU A 150 22.11 12.89 7.28
C LEU A 150 21.78 11.56 7.94
N ILE A 151 20.93 11.58 8.96
CA ILE A 151 20.54 10.36 9.68
C ILE A 151 19.02 10.21 9.75
N GLY A 152 18.57 8.97 9.92
CA GLY A 152 17.16 8.68 10.13
C GLY A 152 16.65 9.28 11.45
N ILE A 153 15.43 9.84 11.43
CA ILE A 153 14.84 10.53 12.57
C ILE A 153 14.68 9.63 13.81
N ASP A 154 14.34 8.36 13.60
CA ASP A 154 14.17 7.41 14.70
C ASP A 154 15.51 6.95 15.26
N LEU A 155 16.54 6.82 14.41
CA LEU A 155 17.92 6.59 14.81
C LEU A 155 18.44 7.75 15.69
N ALA A 156 18.21 8.99 15.27
CA ALA A 156 18.58 10.19 16.01
C ALA A 156 17.90 10.22 17.39
N ARG A 157 16.60 9.95 17.43
CA ARG A 157 15.81 9.91 18.67
C ARG A 157 16.29 8.82 19.63
N GLU A 158 16.62 7.63 19.13
CA GLU A 158 17.10 6.50 19.95
C GLU A 158 18.45 6.78 20.61
N LEU A 159 19.35 7.41 19.87
CA LEU A 159 20.67 7.79 20.40
C LEU A 159 20.65 9.09 21.20
N GLY A 160 19.65 9.94 20.97
CA GLY A 160 19.55 11.28 21.57
C GLY A 160 20.37 12.33 20.82
N VAL A 161 20.63 12.12 19.54
CA VAL A 161 21.43 13.02 18.67
C VAL A 161 20.54 14.12 18.10
N GLN A 162 21.04 15.35 18.07
CA GLN A 162 20.38 16.51 17.47
C GLN A 162 21.15 17.04 16.26
N VAL A 163 20.46 17.85 15.46
CA VAL A 163 21.10 18.57 14.33
C VAL A 163 22.19 19.49 14.86
N GLY A 164 23.37 19.46 14.20
CA GLY A 164 24.55 20.23 14.58
C GLY A 164 25.50 19.50 15.52
N GLU A 165 25.11 18.35 16.06
CA GLU A 165 25.99 17.57 16.93
C GLU A 165 26.93 16.65 16.12
N THR A 166 28.03 16.28 16.71
CA THR A 166 29.04 15.44 16.09
C THR A 166 28.86 13.99 16.51
N ILE A 167 28.86 13.09 15.54
CA ILE A 167 28.78 11.64 15.69
C ILE A 167 30.04 10.99 15.15
N THR A 168 30.47 9.89 15.74
CA THR A 168 31.60 9.09 15.20
C THR A 168 31.04 7.91 14.42
N ILE A 169 31.50 7.71 13.20
CA ILE A 169 31.14 6.59 12.35
C ILE A 169 32.34 5.66 12.23
N MET A 170 32.15 4.41 12.59
CA MET A 170 33.14 3.35 12.43
C MET A 170 32.70 2.43 11.30
N ALA A 171 33.59 2.19 10.34
CA ALA A 171 33.28 1.33 9.19
C ALA A 171 34.53 0.58 8.73
N GLN A 172 34.32 -0.50 7.97
CA GLN A 172 35.38 -1.21 7.27
C GLN A 172 35.64 -0.53 5.94
N THR A 173 36.93 -0.27 5.65
CA THR A 173 37.34 0.33 4.40
C THR A 173 37.28 -0.67 3.23
N LYS A 174 37.48 -0.18 2.01
CA LYS A 174 37.64 -1.01 0.81
C LYS A 174 38.76 -2.06 0.94
N TYR A 175 39.75 -1.80 1.77
CA TYR A 175 40.90 -2.69 2.03
C TYR A 175 40.70 -3.59 3.26
N GLU A 176 39.47 -3.68 3.82
CA GLU A 176 39.14 -4.50 4.96
C GLU A 176 39.79 -4.06 6.29
N THR A 177 40.36 -2.85 6.33
CA THR A 177 40.81 -2.20 7.56
C THR A 177 39.64 -1.45 8.22
N HIS A 178 39.71 -1.24 9.53
CA HIS A 178 38.70 -0.44 10.25
C HIS A 178 39.15 1.01 10.32
N ASN A 179 38.23 1.91 10.06
CA ASN A 179 38.45 3.33 10.20
C ASN A 179 37.32 3.97 10.99
N ALA A 180 37.59 5.11 11.63
CA ALA A 180 36.61 5.87 12.40
C ALA A 180 36.80 7.37 12.13
N LEU A 181 35.74 8.06 11.78
CA LEU A 181 35.74 9.50 11.53
C LEU A 181 34.51 10.16 12.13
N ASP A 182 34.68 11.42 12.46
CA ASP A 182 33.63 12.27 13.01
C ASP A 182 32.90 13.02 11.91
N PHE A 183 31.56 13.09 12.04
CA PHE A 183 30.68 13.81 11.12
C PHE A 183 29.68 14.65 11.91
N VAL A 184 29.37 15.84 11.39
CA VAL A 184 28.33 16.70 11.94
C VAL A 184 26.96 16.28 11.36
N VAL A 185 25.99 16.06 12.21
CA VAL A 185 24.62 15.77 11.77
C VAL A 185 23.99 17.02 11.18
N LYS A 186 23.91 17.07 9.84
CA LYS A 186 23.38 18.21 9.10
C LYS A 186 21.86 18.24 9.07
N GLY A 187 21.23 17.06 9.06
CA GLY A 187 19.78 16.96 9.01
C GLY A 187 19.25 15.59 9.35
N LEU A 188 17.98 15.57 9.74
CA LEU A 188 17.20 14.38 10.07
C LEU A 188 16.20 14.11 8.96
N ILE A 189 16.18 12.87 8.46
CA ILE A 189 15.27 12.41 7.41
C ILE A 189 14.17 11.53 7.97
N SER A 190 12.96 11.66 7.42
CA SER A 190 11.82 10.81 7.74
C SER A 190 11.14 10.37 6.45
N THR A 191 11.26 9.09 6.16
CA THR A 191 10.70 8.46 4.95
C THR A 191 9.52 7.57 5.28
N THR A 192 8.85 7.06 4.26
CA THR A 192 7.80 6.06 4.42
C THR A 192 8.36 4.65 4.69
N VAL A 193 9.68 4.48 4.61
CA VAL A 193 10.39 3.20 4.82
C VAL A 193 10.98 3.18 6.23
N PRO A 194 10.45 2.38 7.17
CA PRO A 194 10.89 2.36 8.56
C PRO A 194 12.38 2.08 8.76
N SER A 195 12.95 1.12 8.01
CA SER A 195 14.36 0.74 8.12
C SER A 195 15.31 1.92 7.83
N ILE A 196 14.92 2.83 6.94
CA ILE A 196 15.70 4.04 6.66
C ILE A 196 15.65 4.99 7.87
N ASN A 197 14.49 5.16 8.49
CA ASN A 197 14.33 6.04 9.64
C ASN A 197 15.08 5.52 10.88
N GLU A 198 15.19 4.19 11.04
CA GLU A 198 15.71 3.52 12.24
C GLU A 198 17.19 3.16 12.18
N ALA A 199 17.77 3.00 10.98
CA ALA A 199 19.11 2.46 10.85
C ALA A 199 19.94 3.03 9.69
N SER A 200 19.48 4.08 8.99
CA SER A 200 20.23 4.61 7.85
C SER A 200 20.95 5.90 8.17
N LEU A 201 22.12 6.02 7.51
CA LEU A 201 22.97 7.21 7.50
C LEU A 201 23.35 7.48 6.05
N PHE A 202 23.38 8.76 5.68
CA PHE A 202 23.81 9.20 4.34
C PHE A 202 25.04 10.09 4.45
N LEU A 203 26.01 9.85 3.58
CA LEU A 203 27.24 10.63 3.40
C LEU A 203 27.37 11.02 1.93
N THR A 204 28.09 12.09 1.67
CA THR A 204 28.54 12.39 0.29
C THR A 204 29.75 11.52 -0.09
N TYR A 205 30.02 11.35 -1.40
CA TYR A 205 31.23 10.66 -1.84
C TYR A 205 32.49 11.34 -1.31
N ARG A 206 32.53 12.69 -1.19
CA ARG A 206 33.65 13.41 -0.62
C ARG A 206 33.87 13.11 0.86
N GLY A 207 32.78 13.09 1.64
CA GLY A 207 32.84 12.76 3.07
C GLY A 207 33.22 11.30 3.33
N ALA A 208 32.72 10.39 2.51
CA ALA A 208 32.97 8.95 2.66
C ALA A 208 34.36 8.51 2.17
N GLU A 209 35.03 9.31 1.32
CA GLU A 209 36.33 8.94 0.73
C GLU A 209 37.36 8.58 1.79
N LYS A 210 37.50 9.44 2.82
CA LYS A 210 38.48 9.24 3.90
C LYS A 210 38.07 8.11 4.86
N LEU A 211 36.74 7.88 5.02
CA LEU A 211 36.23 6.83 5.91
C LEU A 211 36.42 5.45 5.30
N LEU A 212 36.18 5.31 3.99
CA LEU A 212 36.01 4.02 3.33
C LEU A 212 37.11 3.68 2.32
N ASP A 213 38.04 4.61 2.05
CA ASP A 213 39.11 4.50 1.03
C ASP A 213 38.54 4.08 -0.34
N LEU A 214 37.48 4.77 -0.81
CA LEU A 214 36.73 4.38 -2.01
C LEU A 214 37.54 4.55 -3.32
N GLU A 215 38.46 5.48 -3.38
CA GLU A 215 39.23 5.83 -4.59
C GLU A 215 38.31 6.13 -5.79
N GLY A 216 37.21 6.86 -5.54
CA GLY A 216 36.17 7.14 -6.51
C GLY A 216 35.32 5.94 -6.93
N SER A 217 35.41 4.81 -6.22
CA SER A 217 34.70 3.59 -6.57
C SER A 217 33.20 3.73 -6.28
N VAL A 218 32.38 3.22 -7.21
CA VAL A 218 30.90 3.13 -7.10
C VAL A 218 30.52 1.66 -7.12
N THR A 219 29.69 1.22 -6.17
CA THR A 219 29.30 -0.19 -6.11
C THR A 219 27.99 -0.49 -6.83
N SER A 220 27.10 0.49 -6.95
CA SER A 220 25.79 0.33 -7.60
C SER A 220 25.37 1.58 -8.38
N LEU A 221 24.68 1.39 -9.49
CA LEU A 221 24.00 2.44 -10.23
C LEU A 221 22.50 2.20 -10.17
N HIS A 222 21.77 3.19 -9.69
CA HIS A 222 20.33 3.15 -9.52
C HIS A 222 19.66 3.94 -10.63
N ILE A 223 18.64 3.36 -11.25
CA ILE A 223 17.98 3.90 -12.43
C ILE A 223 16.50 4.09 -12.12
N LYS A 224 16.01 5.32 -12.27
CA LYS A 224 14.60 5.64 -12.09
C LYS A 224 13.85 5.52 -13.41
N VAL A 225 12.87 4.64 -13.43
CA VAL A 225 11.89 4.53 -14.52
C VAL A 225 10.69 5.38 -14.18
N ARG A 226 10.19 6.15 -15.14
CA ARG A 226 9.01 7.01 -14.97
C ARG A 226 7.81 6.20 -14.49
N TRP A 227 7.15 6.70 -13.44
CA TRP A 227 5.91 6.12 -12.93
C TRP A 227 4.78 7.16 -12.98
N PRO A 228 3.99 7.19 -14.07
CA PRO A 228 2.88 8.12 -14.21
C PRO A 228 1.84 7.96 -13.10
N LYS A 229 1.25 9.07 -12.66
CA LYS A 229 0.12 9.04 -11.71
C LYS A 229 -1.03 8.22 -12.28
N GLY A 230 -1.55 7.29 -11.47
CA GLY A 230 -2.65 6.40 -11.87
C GLY A 230 -2.23 5.12 -12.61
N GLU A 231 -0.96 4.93 -12.92
CA GLU A 231 -0.49 3.64 -13.42
C GLU A 231 -0.47 2.60 -12.30
N SER A 232 -1.06 1.43 -12.57
CA SER A 232 -1.11 0.34 -11.59
C SER A 232 0.26 -0.31 -11.37
N ILE A 233 0.50 -0.85 -10.16
CA ILE A 233 1.75 -1.56 -9.81
C ILE A 233 2.07 -2.67 -10.83
N PRO A 234 1.13 -3.56 -11.25
CA PRO A 234 1.44 -4.61 -12.22
C PRO A 234 1.89 -4.07 -13.59
N SER A 235 1.30 -2.97 -14.08
CA SER A 235 1.70 -2.32 -15.34
C SER A 235 3.11 -1.76 -15.25
N TYR A 236 3.37 -1.01 -14.17
CA TYR A 236 4.70 -0.46 -13.89
C TYR A 236 5.77 -1.55 -13.78
N THR A 237 5.52 -2.60 -13.00
CA THR A 237 6.44 -3.74 -12.83
C THR A 237 6.79 -4.37 -14.17
N LYS A 238 5.77 -4.67 -15.00
CA LYS A 238 6.00 -5.27 -16.34
C LYS A 238 6.89 -4.39 -17.22
N ARG A 239 6.70 -3.08 -17.18
CA ARG A 239 7.51 -2.12 -17.93
C ARG A 239 8.95 -2.07 -17.42
N VAL A 240 9.14 -1.99 -16.10
CA VAL A 240 10.46 -2.04 -15.45
C VAL A 240 11.21 -3.33 -15.82
N GLU A 241 10.56 -4.49 -15.74
CA GLU A 241 11.15 -5.78 -16.12
C GLU A 241 11.54 -5.84 -17.60
N THR A 242 10.73 -5.25 -18.48
CA THR A 242 11.06 -5.19 -19.91
C THR A 242 12.32 -4.38 -20.15
N ILE A 243 12.46 -3.22 -19.51
CA ILE A 243 13.66 -2.37 -19.57
C ILE A 243 14.85 -3.11 -18.95
N ALA A 244 14.66 -3.80 -17.81
CA ALA A 244 15.69 -4.58 -17.16
C ALA A 244 16.30 -5.64 -18.09
N ARG A 245 15.46 -6.40 -18.78
CA ARG A 245 15.91 -7.43 -19.75
C ARG A 245 16.69 -6.81 -20.90
N SER A 246 16.18 -5.72 -21.49
CA SER A 246 16.84 -5.03 -22.59
C SER A 246 18.20 -4.43 -22.17
N LEU A 247 18.31 -3.92 -20.95
CA LEU A 247 19.58 -3.44 -20.39
C LEU A 247 20.54 -4.59 -20.08
N GLN A 248 20.02 -5.71 -19.54
CA GLN A 248 20.84 -6.89 -19.24
C GLN A 248 21.50 -7.48 -20.50
N GLU A 249 20.80 -7.48 -21.64
CA GLU A 249 21.35 -7.92 -22.92
C GLU A 249 22.51 -7.02 -23.38
N LYS A 250 22.43 -5.72 -23.14
CA LYS A 250 23.47 -4.74 -23.49
C LYS A 250 24.63 -4.68 -22.49
N LEU A 251 24.41 -5.19 -21.29
CA LEU A 251 25.37 -5.15 -20.17
C LEU A 251 25.65 -6.56 -19.64
N PRO A 252 26.19 -7.48 -20.44
CA PRO A 252 26.42 -8.87 -20.03
C PRO A 252 27.45 -9.03 -18.91
N GLU A 253 28.31 -8.05 -18.69
CA GLU A 253 29.34 -8.03 -17.63
C GLU A 253 28.76 -7.69 -16.25
N TYR A 254 27.58 -7.06 -16.21
CA TYR A 254 26.91 -6.59 -15.00
C TYR A 254 25.66 -7.41 -14.73
N LYS A 255 25.14 -7.29 -13.53
CA LYS A 255 23.80 -7.75 -13.16
C LYS A 255 22.87 -6.56 -13.12
N VAL A 256 21.81 -6.62 -13.92
CA VAL A 256 20.69 -5.66 -13.87
C VAL A 256 19.55 -6.32 -13.12
N SER A 257 19.14 -5.73 -12.00
CA SER A 257 18.06 -6.23 -11.16
C SER A 257 16.94 -5.19 -11.07
N SER A 258 15.70 -5.61 -11.19
CA SER A 258 14.54 -4.79 -10.88
C SER A 258 14.29 -4.76 -9.37
N PHE A 259 13.51 -3.79 -8.90
CA PHE A 259 13.06 -3.79 -7.50
C PHE A 259 12.32 -5.09 -7.13
N MET A 260 11.66 -5.74 -8.10
CA MET A 260 11.03 -7.04 -7.88
C MET A 260 12.04 -8.17 -7.68
N ASP A 261 13.21 -8.12 -8.35
CA ASP A 261 14.27 -9.11 -8.16
C ASP A 261 14.94 -8.94 -6.80
N ILE A 262 15.10 -7.70 -6.32
CA ILE A 262 15.75 -7.39 -5.05
C ILE A 262 14.83 -7.69 -3.86
N TYR A 263 13.57 -7.28 -3.96
CA TYR A 263 12.59 -7.38 -2.88
C TYR A 263 11.57 -8.50 -3.09
N GLY A 264 11.81 -9.43 -4.05
CA GLY A 264 10.87 -10.49 -4.41
C GLY A 264 10.40 -11.31 -3.22
N ASP A 265 11.30 -11.75 -2.35
CA ASP A 265 10.97 -12.52 -1.14
C ASP A 265 10.11 -11.71 -0.16
N PHE A 266 10.44 -10.43 0.06
CA PHE A 266 9.66 -9.52 0.88
C PHE A 266 8.27 -9.28 0.28
N LEU A 267 8.18 -9.05 -1.03
CA LEU A 267 6.92 -8.85 -1.73
C LEU A 267 6.08 -10.14 -1.78
N LEU A 268 6.70 -11.31 -1.84
CA LEU A 268 6.00 -12.60 -1.69
C LEU A 268 5.42 -12.77 -0.28
N LEU A 269 6.15 -12.38 0.77
CA LEU A 269 5.60 -12.34 2.14
C LEU A 269 4.44 -11.36 2.26
N MET A 270 4.51 -10.22 1.60
CA MET A 270 3.39 -9.27 1.52
C MET A 270 2.18 -9.87 0.77
N GLN A 271 2.41 -10.66 -0.30
CA GLN A 271 1.32 -11.39 -0.98
C GLN A 271 0.68 -12.46 -0.09
N GLN A 272 1.44 -13.15 0.75
CA GLN A 272 0.85 -14.08 1.74
C GLN A 272 -0.03 -13.34 2.75
N LYS A 273 0.35 -12.12 3.16
CA LYS A 273 -0.50 -11.25 3.97
C LYS A 273 -1.80 -10.86 3.25
N LYS A 274 -1.83 -10.80 1.91
CA LYS A 274 -3.06 -10.57 1.14
C LYS A 274 -4.11 -11.65 1.39
N ALA A 275 -3.74 -12.90 1.60
CA ALA A 275 -4.70 -13.94 1.97
C ALA A 275 -5.42 -13.59 3.28
N THR A 276 -4.69 -13.09 4.27
CA THR A 276 -5.27 -12.58 5.53
C THR A 276 -6.18 -11.37 5.28
N THR A 277 -5.76 -10.46 4.42
CA THR A 277 -6.57 -9.30 3.99
C THR A 277 -7.88 -9.74 3.36
N TYR A 278 -7.86 -10.70 2.44
CA TYR A 278 -9.08 -11.25 1.84
C TYR A 278 -10.00 -11.91 2.88
N ILE A 279 -9.44 -12.61 3.88
CA ILE A 279 -10.21 -13.18 4.98
C ILE A 279 -10.89 -12.06 5.78
N ILE A 280 -10.16 -11.02 6.16
CA ILE A 280 -10.70 -9.87 6.90
C ILE A 280 -11.80 -9.19 6.09
N THR A 281 -11.55 -8.90 4.82
CA THR A 281 -12.50 -8.28 3.90
C THR A 281 -13.76 -9.15 3.73
N PHE A 282 -13.59 -10.47 3.61
CA PHE A 282 -14.71 -11.42 3.58
C PHE A 282 -15.51 -11.40 4.88
N LEU A 283 -14.86 -11.35 6.04
CA LEU A 283 -15.54 -11.23 7.34
C LEU A 283 -16.35 -9.93 7.45
N ILE A 284 -15.82 -8.82 6.95
CA ILE A 284 -16.56 -7.54 6.90
C ILE A 284 -17.82 -7.68 6.04
N LEU A 285 -17.69 -8.29 4.86
CA LEU A 285 -18.83 -8.57 3.98
C LEU A 285 -19.84 -9.52 4.65
N LEU A 286 -19.37 -10.51 5.39
CA LEU A 286 -20.23 -11.46 6.11
C LEU A 286 -21.00 -10.76 7.24
N ILE A 287 -20.38 -9.87 7.99
CA ILE A 287 -21.06 -9.05 9.00
C ILE A 287 -22.13 -8.17 8.35
N ALA A 288 -21.79 -7.53 7.24
CA ALA A 288 -22.79 -6.76 6.46
C ALA A 288 -23.95 -7.65 5.99
N ALA A 289 -23.64 -8.86 5.49
CA ALA A 289 -24.64 -9.83 5.06
C ALA A 289 -25.60 -10.23 6.18
N VAL A 290 -25.10 -10.48 7.39
CA VAL A 290 -25.95 -10.82 8.55
C VAL A 290 -26.94 -9.69 8.85
N GLY A 291 -26.50 -8.42 8.82
CA GLY A 291 -27.37 -7.27 8.99
C GLY A 291 -28.47 -7.19 7.92
N ILE A 292 -28.09 -7.39 6.66
CA ILE A 292 -29.02 -7.40 5.52
C ILE A 292 -30.03 -8.56 5.65
N VAL A 293 -29.55 -9.77 5.93
CA VAL A 293 -30.38 -10.97 6.13
C VAL A 293 -31.42 -10.73 7.22
N ASN A 294 -30.97 -10.27 8.39
CA ASN A 294 -31.88 -10.03 9.54
C ASN A 294 -32.97 -9.01 9.20
N THR A 295 -32.61 -7.90 8.55
CA THR A 295 -33.57 -6.86 8.18
C THR A 295 -34.58 -7.35 7.12
N ILE A 296 -34.12 -8.13 6.13
CA ILE A 296 -35.00 -8.69 5.10
C ILE A 296 -35.91 -9.78 5.68
N LEU A 297 -35.38 -10.66 6.54
CA LEU A 297 -36.19 -11.67 7.24
C LEU A 297 -37.35 -11.04 7.99
N MET A 298 -37.07 -10.06 8.85
CA MET A 298 -38.08 -9.33 9.58
C MET A 298 -39.11 -8.72 8.64
N SER A 299 -38.65 -8.13 7.55
CA SER A 299 -39.43 -7.53 6.49
C SER A 299 -40.47 -8.50 5.87
N VAL A 300 -40.09 -9.74 5.62
CA VAL A 300 -40.97 -10.74 5.03
C VAL A 300 -41.95 -11.29 6.06
N TYR A 301 -41.49 -11.54 7.30
CA TYR A 301 -42.36 -12.04 8.38
C TYR A 301 -43.46 -11.07 8.74
N GLU A 302 -43.20 -9.76 8.82
CA GLU A 302 -44.22 -8.73 9.06
C GLU A 302 -45.34 -8.70 8.01
N ARG A 303 -45.03 -9.23 6.79
CA ARG A 303 -45.98 -9.22 5.66
C ARG A 303 -46.67 -10.55 5.39
N ILE A 304 -46.56 -11.53 6.29
CA ILE A 304 -47.21 -12.83 6.11
C ILE A 304 -48.74 -12.68 5.94
N LYS A 305 -49.39 -11.76 6.67
CA LYS A 305 -50.82 -11.45 6.48
C LYS A 305 -51.12 -10.91 5.08
N GLU A 306 -50.29 -10.04 4.52
CA GLU A 306 -50.45 -9.54 3.15
C GLU A 306 -50.35 -10.70 2.14
N ILE A 307 -49.43 -11.67 2.39
CA ILE A 307 -49.28 -12.87 1.57
C ILE A 307 -50.56 -13.69 1.58
N GLY A 308 -51.17 -13.88 2.77
CA GLY A 308 -52.45 -14.57 2.90
C GLY A 308 -53.58 -13.91 2.09
N VAL A 309 -53.67 -12.59 2.11
CA VAL A 309 -54.61 -11.83 1.29
C VAL A 309 -54.38 -12.02 -0.20
N LEU A 310 -53.12 -11.97 -0.66
CA LEU A 310 -52.76 -12.21 -2.07
C LEU A 310 -53.14 -13.64 -2.52
N MET A 311 -52.93 -14.63 -1.65
CA MET A 311 -53.37 -16.02 -1.94
C MET A 311 -54.87 -16.13 -2.02
N ALA A 312 -55.62 -15.46 -1.12
CA ALA A 312 -57.09 -15.42 -1.14
C ALA A 312 -57.62 -14.76 -2.44
N MET A 313 -56.87 -13.83 -3.03
CA MET A 313 -57.18 -13.21 -4.32
C MET A 313 -56.79 -14.07 -5.53
N GLY A 314 -56.26 -15.28 -5.32
CA GLY A 314 -55.95 -16.26 -6.39
C GLY A 314 -54.51 -16.22 -6.90
N PHE A 315 -53.60 -15.50 -6.26
CA PHE A 315 -52.16 -15.56 -6.62
C PHE A 315 -51.60 -16.94 -6.29
N LYS A 316 -50.88 -17.51 -7.26
CA LYS A 316 -50.19 -18.79 -7.06
C LYS A 316 -48.94 -18.64 -6.19
N PRO A 317 -48.53 -19.63 -5.39
CA PRO A 317 -47.32 -19.59 -4.56
C PRO A 317 -46.04 -19.20 -5.33
N LYS A 318 -45.92 -19.60 -6.59
CA LYS A 318 -44.82 -19.23 -7.46
C LYS A 318 -44.80 -17.74 -7.80
N GLU A 319 -45.94 -17.11 -7.94
CA GLU A 319 -46.08 -15.68 -8.28
C GLU A 319 -45.74 -14.81 -7.07
N ILE A 320 -46.19 -15.22 -5.90
CA ILE A 320 -45.89 -14.56 -4.62
C ILE A 320 -44.37 -14.62 -4.37
N ARG A 321 -43.77 -15.80 -4.49
CA ARG A 321 -42.33 -15.96 -4.35
C ARG A 321 -41.54 -15.06 -5.33
N ARG A 322 -41.94 -15.01 -6.61
CA ARG A 322 -41.35 -14.12 -7.62
C ARG A 322 -41.52 -12.65 -7.25
N LEU A 323 -42.64 -12.24 -6.73
CA LEU A 323 -42.89 -10.87 -6.29
C LEU A 323 -41.90 -10.45 -5.19
N PHE A 324 -41.74 -11.26 -4.14
CA PHE A 324 -40.82 -10.98 -3.04
C PHE A 324 -39.36 -11.02 -3.49
N LEU A 325 -38.99 -11.95 -4.36
CA LEU A 325 -37.63 -11.97 -4.93
C LEU A 325 -37.32 -10.72 -5.73
N LEU A 326 -38.28 -10.21 -6.53
CA LEU A 326 -38.12 -8.95 -7.25
C LEU A 326 -38.01 -7.76 -6.28
N GLU A 327 -38.76 -7.74 -5.18
CA GLU A 327 -38.62 -6.73 -4.13
C GLU A 327 -37.21 -6.78 -3.51
N GLY A 328 -36.69 -7.97 -3.19
CA GLY A 328 -35.35 -8.17 -2.68
C GLY A 328 -34.26 -7.66 -3.65
N ILE A 329 -34.41 -7.98 -4.95
CA ILE A 329 -33.47 -7.48 -5.99
C ILE A 329 -33.53 -5.94 -6.06
N VAL A 330 -34.72 -5.33 -6.03
CA VAL A 330 -34.86 -3.86 -6.07
C VAL A 330 -34.21 -3.22 -4.83
N ILE A 331 -34.41 -3.79 -3.65
CA ILE A 331 -33.74 -3.33 -2.42
C ILE A 331 -32.22 -3.50 -2.55
N GLY A 332 -31.75 -4.64 -3.09
CA GLY A 332 -30.35 -4.90 -3.36
C GLY A 332 -29.71 -3.88 -4.30
N ILE A 333 -30.41 -3.52 -5.37
CA ILE A 333 -29.94 -2.50 -6.32
C ILE A 333 -29.85 -1.13 -5.64
N ILE A 334 -30.91 -0.72 -4.95
CA ILE A 334 -30.94 0.61 -4.28
C ILE A 334 -29.88 0.67 -3.19
N GLY A 335 -29.78 -0.36 -2.35
CA GLY A 335 -28.79 -0.43 -1.28
C GLY A 335 -27.35 -0.55 -1.79
N GLY A 336 -27.15 -1.33 -2.86
CA GLY A 336 -25.86 -1.44 -3.53
C GLY A 336 -25.39 -0.11 -4.13
N LEU A 337 -26.28 0.61 -4.82
CA LEU A 337 -25.99 1.96 -5.33
C LEU A 337 -25.71 2.95 -4.19
N ALA A 338 -26.53 2.92 -3.14
CA ALA A 338 -26.31 3.77 -1.97
C ALA A 338 -24.96 3.47 -1.30
N GLY A 339 -24.59 2.19 -1.18
CA GLY A 339 -23.29 1.75 -0.66
C GLY A 339 -22.13 2.22 -1.51
N MET A 340 -22.24 2.12 -2.84
CA MET A 340 -21.23 2.66 -3.75
C MET A 340 -21.07 4.18 -3.62
N VAL A 341 -22.17 4.92 -3.49
CA VAL A 341 -22.13 6.39 -3.33
C VAL A 341 -21.49 6.78 -1.99
N LEU A 342 -21.88 6.12 -0.89
CA LEU A 342 -21.23 6.37 0.40
C LEU A 342 -19.76 5.95 0.40
N GLY A 343 -19.44 4.79 -0.18
CA GLY A 343 -18.08 4.32 -0.37
C GLY A 343 -17.23 5.31 -1.18
N LEU A 344 -17.79 5.84 -2.28
CA LEU A 344 -17.14 6.84 -3.10
C LEU A 344 -16.80 8.12 -2.30
N VAL A 345 -17.73 8.62 -1.48
CA VAL A 345 -17.51 9.82 -0.66
C VAL A 345 -16.37 9.60 0.34
N VAL A 346 -16.35 8.44 1.00
CA VAL A 346 -15.30 8.09 1.96
C VAL A 346 -13.97 7.88 1.26
N ASP A 347 -13.96 7.19 0.11
CA ASP A 347 -12.76 6.93 -0.68
C ASP A 347 -12.12 8.22 -1.18
N VAL A 348 -12.92 9.14 -1.72
CA VAL A 348 -12.44 10.48 -2.11
C VAL A 348 -11.74 11.15 -0.94
N TRP A 349 -12.34 11.13 0.25
CA TRP A 349 -11.72 11.72 1.42
C TRP A 349 -10.39 11.06 1.77
N VAL A 350 -10.32 9.73 1.80
CA VAL A 350 -9.09 8.99 2.15
C VAL A 350 -8.00 9.15 1.09
N ILE A 351 -8.36 9.20 -0.20
CA ILE A 351 -7.40 9.37 -1.31
C ILE A 351 -6.78 10.77 -1.30
N TYR A 352 -7.54 11.81 -0.96
CA TYR A 352 -7.03 13.19 -0.99
C TYR A 352 -6.48 13.68 0.35
N SER A 353 -7.07 13.30 1.48
CA SER A 353 -6.63 13.74 2.81
C SER A 353 -5.64 12.76 3.45
N GLY A 354 -5.76 11.46 3.16
CA GLY A 354 -4.98 10.41 3.78
C GLY A 354 -5.30 10.21 5.26
N ILE A 355 -4.69 9.20 5.85
CA ILE A 355 -4.72 8.91 7.29
C ILE A 355 -3.28 8.95 7.79
N ASN A 356 -2.96 9.89 8.67
CA ASN A 356 -1.60 10.05 9.20
C ASN A 356 -1.36 9.10 10.38
N PHE A 357 -0.78 7.94 10.09
CA PHE A 357 -0.42 6.93 11.09
C PHE A 357 0.70 7.41 12.02
N ALA A 358 1.66 8.18 11.51
CA ALA A 358 2.76 8.70 12.33
C ALA A 358 2.26 9.67 13.42
N GLU A 359 1.21 10.43 13.12
CA GLU A 359 0.59 11.33 14.09
C GLU A 359 -0.32 10.58 15.07
N MET A 360 -1.07 9.58 14.59
CA MET A 360 -1.96 8.75 15.40
C MET A 360 -1.19 7.90 16.43
N TYR A 361 0.00 7.43 16.06
CA TYR A 361 0.90 6.65 16.92
C TYR A 361 2.13 7.47 17.34
N SER A 362 1.94 8.76 17.64
CA SER A 362 3.02 9.66 18.03
C SER A 362 3.76 9.10 19.27
N GLY A 363 5.10 8.99 19.17
CA GLY A 363 5.94 8.42 20.22
C GLY A 363 6.27 6.94 20.05
N MET A 364 5.64 6.22 19.08
CA MET A 364 6.00 4.84 18.70
C MET A 364 6.77 4.84 17.39
N ARG A 365 7.55 3.77 17.13
CA ARG A 365 8.19 3.51 15.84
C ARG A 365 7.34 2.52 15.04
N ALA A 366 7.49 2.51 13.73
CA ALA A 366 6.81 1.55 12.87
C ALA A 366 7.15 0.10 13.23
N SER A 367 8.40 -0.16 13.63
CA SER A 367 8.88 -1.46 14.09
C SER A 367 8.18 -1.94 15.36
N ASP A 368 7.86 -1.04 16.30
CA ASP A 368 7.20 -1.38 17.57
C ASP A 368 5.79 -1.95 17.37
N ILE A 369 5.12 -1.53 16.30
CA ILE A 369 3.76 -1.97 15.93
C ILE A 369 3.74 -2.91 14.71
N GLY A 370 4.93 -3.27 14.19
CA GLY A 370 5.07 -4.18 13.05
C GLY A 370 4.49 -3.66 11.72
N MET A 371 4.41 -2.34 11.55
CA MET A 371 3.96 -1.73 10.30
C MET A 371 5.09 -1.66 9.27
N PRO A 372 4.83 -2.06 8.01
CA PRO A 372 5.82 -2.00 6.93
C PRO A 372 5.97 -0.61 6.31
N ILE A 373 5.16 0.35 6.74
CA ILE A 373 5.09 1.73 6.23
C ILE A 373 4.96 2.71 7.41
N TRP A 374 5.38 3.95 7.18
CA TRP A 374 5.26 5.04 8.15
C TRP A 374 4.82 6.34 7.47
N GLY A 375 4.06 7.17 8.18
CA GLY A 375 3.59 8.46 7.67
C GLY A 375 2.11 8.48 7.29
N THR A 376 1.74 9.22 6.26
CA THR A 376 0.36 9.37 5.80
C THR A 376 0.03 8.32 4.75
N LEU A 377 -0.94 7.46 5.07
CA LEU A 377 -1.49 6.45 4.15
C LEU A 377 -2.62 7.08 3.32
N TYR A 378 -2.49 7.01 2.02
CA TYR A 378 -3.52 7.39 1.07
C TYR A 378 -4.23 6.14 0.54
N GLY A 379 -5.54 6.23 0.34
CA GLY A 379 -6.30 5.18 -0.35
C GLY A 379 -6.01 5.16 -1.85
N GLU A 380 -6.38 4.08 -2.49
CA GLU A 380 -6.27 3.90 -3.95
C GLU A 380 -7.59 3.48 -4.56
N TRP A 381 -7.86 3.98 -5.77
CA TRP A 381 -9.06 3.61 -6.51
C TRP A 381 -9.03 2.15 -6.93
N ASN A 382 -10.06 1.40 -6.56
CA ASN A 382 -10.27 0.04 -7.01
C ASN A 382 -11.69 -0.15 -7.57
N ILE A 383 -11.87 0.10 -8.87
CA ILE A 383 -13.16 -0.03 -9.54
C ILE A 383 -13.75 -1.44 -9.37
N VAL A 384 -12.90 -2.46 -9.30
CA VAL A 384 -13.32 -3.85 -9.09
C VAL A 384 -14.02 -4.02 -7.73
N ALA A 385 -13.51 -3.37 -6.68
CA ALA A 385 -14.14 -3.40 -5.35
C ALA A 385 -15.55 -2.77 -5.37
N PHE A 386 -15.75 -1.68 -6.09
CA PHE A 386 -17.07 -1.07 -6.27
C PHE A 386 -18.05 -2.02 -6.98
N LEU A 387 -17.63 -2.67 -8.05
CA LEU A 387 -18.47 -3.62 -8.78
C LEU A 387 -18.78 -4.87 -7.95
N LEU A 388 -17.79 -5.40 -7.22
CA LEU A 388 -17.97 -6.54 -6.34
C LEU A 388 -18.89 -6.22 -5.17
N SER A 389 -18.76 -5.04 -4.56
CA SER A 389 -19.65 -4.59 -3.47
C SER A 389 -21.10 -4.50 -3.93
N PHE A 390 -21.33 -3.91 -5.10
CA PHE A 390 -22.67 -3.84 -5.70
C PHE A 390 -23.24 -5.23 -5.98
N GLY A 391 -22.48 -6.08 -6.67
CA GLY A 391 -22.89 -7.45 -7.00
C GLY A 391 -23.17 -8.28 -5.75
N PHE A 392 -22.33 -8.16 -4.71
CA PHE A 392 -22.51 -8.81 -3.43
C PHE A 392 -23.81 -8.34 -2.74
N GLY A 393 -24.04 -7.04 -2.70
CA GLY A 393 -25.26 -6.49 -2.10
C GLY A 393 -26.55 -7.01 -2.75
N VAL A 394 -26.56 -7.05 -4.09
CA VAL A 394 -27.70 -7.60 -4.84
C VAL A 394 -27.86 -9.11 -4.57
N LEU A 395 -26.74 -9.85 -4.55
CA LEU A 395 -26.73 -11.30 -4.30
C LEU A 395 -27.25 -11.62 -2.89
N VAL A 396 -26.71 -10.95 -1.87
CA VAL A 396 -27.13 -11.18 -0.47
C VAL A 396 -28.59 -10.83 -0.28
N SER A 397 -29.06 -9.72 -0.84
CA SER A 397 -30.45 -9.32 -0.78
C SER A 397 -31.38 -10.36 -1.44
N PHE A 398 -31.00 -10.90 -2.60
CA PHE A 398 -31.71 -11.96 -3.28
C PHE A 398 -31.78 -13.24 -2.44
N VAL A 399 -30.64 -13.72 -1.95
CA VAL A 399 -30.54 -14.96 -1.14
C VAL A 399 -31.32 -14.82 0.16
N SER A 400 -31.18 -13.66 0.83
CA SER A 400 -31.89 -13.36 2.10
C SER A 400 -33.42 -13.35 1.94
N THR A 401 -33.90 -12.94 0.77
CA THR A 401 -35.32 -12.91 0.45
C THR A 401 -35.84 -14.29 0.02
N TYR A 402 -34.98 -15.13 -0.57
CA TYR A 402 -35.41 -16.41 -1.15
C TYR A 402 -36.01 -17.38 -0.11
N PHE A 403 -35.32 -17.59 1.01
CA PHE A 403 -35.76 -18.56 2.02
C PHE A 403 -37.06 -18.16 2.70
N PRO A 404 -37.21 -16.91 3.20
CA PRO A 404 -38.48 -16.48 3.82
C PRO A 404 -39.64 -16.45 2.83
N ALA A 405 -39.38 -15.97 1.60
CA ALA A 405 -40.43 -15.94 0.56
C ALA A 405 -40.90 -17.34 0.18
N ARG A 406 -40.00 -18.32 0.14
CA ARG A 406 -40.35 -19.73 -0.09
C ARG A 406 -41.15 -20.29 1.06
N TYR A 407 -40.78 -20.02 2.30
CA TYR A 407 -41.52 -20.45 3.49
C TYR A 407 -42.93 -19.86 3.49
N ALA A 408 -43.04 -18.54 3.44
CA ALA A 408 -44.31 -17.84 3.48
C ALA A 408 -45.28 -18.24 2.33
N SER A 409 -44.75 -18.52 1.13
CA SER A 409 -45.58 -18.95 -0.02
C SER A 409 -46.11 -20.38 0.08
N ARG A 410 -45.73 -21.17 1.10
CA ARG A 410 -46.18 -22.54 1.33
C ARG A 410 -47.20 -22.65 2.47
N LEU A 411 -47.39 -21.59 3.26
CA LEU A 411 -48.35 -21.53 4.33
C LEU A 411 -49.80 -21.56 3.74
N GLN A 412 -50.74 -22.10 4.50
CA GLN A 412 -52.16 -22.03 4.13
C GLN A 412 -52.70 -20.62 4.36
N VAL A 413 -53.69 -20.22 3.57
CA VAL A 413 -54.33 -18.88 3.68
C VAL A 413 -54.79 -18.60 5.11
N THR A 414 -55.38 -19.61 5.76
CA THR A 414 -55.87 -19.53 7.15
C THR A 414 -54.71 -19.36 8.15
N GLU A 415 -53.57 -19.98 7.93
CA GLU A 415 -52.37 -19.82 8.77
C GLU A 415 -51.79 -18.42 8.62
N CYS A 416 -51.71 -17.92 7.39
CA CYS A 416 -51.19 -16.57 7.11
C CYS A 416 -52.05 -15.48 7.76
N LEU A 417 -53.36 -15.63 7.76
CA LEU A 417 -54.30 -14.64 8.34
C LEU A 417 -54.31 -14.67 9.88
N ARG A 418 -54.01 -15.81 10.50
CA ARG A 418 -53.91 -16.00 11.96
C ARG A 418 -52.53 -15.77 12.53
N PHE A 419 -51.55 -15.50 11.68
CA PHE A 419 -50.19 -15.27 12.12
C PHE A 419 -50.10 -14.03 13.02
N VAL A 420 -49.64 -14.20 14.27
CA VAL A 420 -49.57 -13.16 15.31
C VAL A 420 -48.18 -12.51 15.31
#